data_274d29a95453c7fc9e39f585dc03b104
#
_entry.id   274d29a95453c7fc9e39f585dc03b104
#
_cell.length_a   1.000
_cell.length_b   1.000
_cell.length_c   1.000
_cell.angle_alpha   90.00
_cell.angle_beta   90.00
_cell.angle_gamma   90.00
#
_symmetry.space_group_name_H-M   'P 1'
#
loop_
_entity.id
_entity.type
_entity.pdbx_description
1 polymer ?
#
loop_
_entity_poly.entity_id
_entity_poly.type
_entity_poly.pdbx_seq_one_letter_code
_entity_poly.pdbx_strand_id
1 'polypeptide(L)'
;MDGVQEVISALHENYKLVLATKGDLFDQKRKISASGLQEYFCHIEIMSDKKNADYKRLLDNLGCKAENLLMIGNSIKSDIIPILELGGYATYVPHHVTWAHEQYEGEVTHSHFIKLNNIKEIQNYL
;
A
#
# COMPACT_ATOMS: atom_id res chain seq x y z
N MET A 1 -11.53 -5.13 -0.41
CA MET A 1 -10.88 -5.78 0.75
C MET A 1 -11.76 -5.62 1.97
N ASP A 2 -12.12 -6.70 2.61
CA ASP A 2 -12.93 -6.65 3.83
C ASP A 2 -12.07 -6.18 5.00
N GLY A 3 -12.67 -5.35 5.85
CA GLY A 3 -12.00 -4.87 7.06
C GLY A 3 -11.09 -3.68 6.90
N VAL A 4 -11.02 -3.09 5.71
CA VAL A 4 -10.15 -1.94 5.42
C VAL A 4 -10.51 -0.75 6.31
N GLN A 5 -11.79 -0.44 6.43
CA GLN A 5 -12.23 0.71 7.22
C GLN A 5 -11.84 0.56 8.70
N GLU A 6 -12.01 -0.64 9.26
CA GLU A 6 -11.64 -0.92 10.64
C GLU A 6 -10.13 -0.75 10.87
N VAL A 7 -9.33 -1.27 9.95
CA VAL A 7 -7.87 -1.18 10.04
C VAL A 7 -7.41 0.26 9.92
N ILE A 8 -7.93 1.00 8.95
CA ILE A 8 -7.56 2.40 8.71
C ILE A 8 -7.91 3.25 9.92
N SER A 9 -9.12 3.09 10.48
CA SER A 9 -9.52 3.87 11.63
C SER A 9 -8.70 3.54 12.87
N ALA A 10 -8.24 2.30 13.02
CA ALA A 10 -7.37 1.90 14.13
C ALA A 10 -5.95 2.44 13.97
N LEU A 11 -5.40 2.41 12.75
CA LEU A 11 -4.00 2.79 12.51
C LEU A 11 -3.76 4.29 12.44
N HIS A 12 -4.75 5.09 12.03
CA HIS A 12 -4.53 6.52 11.81
C HIS A 12 -4.15 7.28 13.07
N GLU A 13 -4.46 6.74 14.24
CA GLU A 13 -4.10 7.37 15.51
C GLU A 13 -2.60 7.32 15.80
N ASN A 14 -1.92 6.28 15.33
CA ASN A 14 -0.51 6.03 15.62
C ASN A 14 0.41 6.14 14.41
N TYR A 15 -0.15 6.15 13.21
CA TYR A 15 0.62 6.13 11.96
C TYR A 15 0.08 7.16 11.00
N LYS A 16 0.97 7.72 10.19
CA LYS A 16 0.56 8.56 9.06
C LYS A 16 0.17 7.64 7.92
N LEU A 17 -1.07 7.73 7.50
CA LEU A 17 -1.60 6.90 6.42
C LEU A 17 -1.54 7.65 5.10
N VAL A 18 -1.06 6.96 4.07
CA VAL A 18 -0.95 7.49 2.72
C VAL A 18 -1.65 6.53 1.77
N LEU A 19 -2.44 7.07 0.87
CA LEU A 19 -3.02 6.27 -0.21
C LEU A 19 -2.15 6.42 -1.45
N ALA A 20 -1.60 5.30 -1.94
CA ALA A 20 -0.84 5.25 -3.18
C ALA A 20 -1.67 4.52 -4.22
N THR A 21 -1.98 5.18 -5.33
CA THR A 21 -2.89 4.64 -6.34
C THR A 21 -2.46 5.06 -7.75
N LYS A 22 -2.87 4.27 -8.74
CA LYS A 22 -2.73 4.61 -10.15
C LYS A 22 -4.05 5.20 -10.66
N GLY A 23 -3.96 6.00 -11.73
CA GLY A 23 -5.13 6.48 -12.45
C GLY A 23 -5.33 7.97 -12.40
N ASP A 24 -6.54 8.39 -12.74
CA ASP A 24 -6.92 9.79 -12.81
C ASP A 24 -7.12 10.36 -11.41
N LEU A 25 -6.51 11.52 -11.17
CA LEU A 25 -6.60 12.21 -9.88
C LEU A 25 -8.05 12.49 -9.48
N PHE A 26 -8.87 12.97 -10.41
CA PHE A 26 -10.28 13.31 -10.11
C PHE A 26 -11.09 12.05 -9.76
N ASP A 27 -10.88 10.97 -10.50
CA ASP A 27 -11.57 9.71 -10.25
C ASP A 27 -11.19 9.15 -8.88
N GLN A 28 -9.91 9.16 -8.54
CA GLN A 28 -9.45 8.62 -7.28
C GLN A 28 -9.94 9.45 -6.10
N LYS A 29 -9.89 10.77 -6.22
CA LYS A 29 -10.41 11.66 -5.17
C LYS A 29 -11.91 11.47 -4.96
N ARG A 30 -12.66 11.30 -6.04
CA ARG A 30 -14.10 11.06 -5.97
C ARG A 30 -14.41 9.75 -5.24
N LYS A 31 -13.69 8.68 -5.57
CA LYS A 31 -13.84 7.37 -4.93
C LYS A 31 -13.54 7.44 -3.44
N ILE A 32 -12.47 8.12 -3.08
CA ILE A 32 -12.07 8.28 -1.67
C ILE A 32 -13.11 9.09 -0.90
N SER A 33 -13.60 10.19 -1.46
CA SER A 33 -14.66 10.99 -0.83
C SER A 33 -15.92 10.17 -0.61
N ALA A 34 -16.31 9.37 -1.62
CA ALA A 34 -17.50 8.53 -1.53
C ALA A 34 -17.34 7.42 -0.49
N SER A 35 -16.12 6.94 -0.26
CA SER A 35 -15.87 5.88 0.72
C SER A 35 -15.92 6.35 2.16
N GLY A 36 -15.83 7.67 2.41
CA GLY A 36 -15.76 8.23 3.76
C GLY A 36 -14.41 8.05 4.44
N LEU A 37 -13.40 7.58 3.72
CA LEU A 37 -12.07 7.30 4.29
C LEU A 37 -11.06 8.44 4.12
N GLN A 38 -11.43 9.49 3.39
CA GLN A 38 -10.52 10.58 3.06
C GLN A 38 -9.86 11.23 4.29
N GLU A 39 -10.60 11.37 5.36
CA GLU A 39 -10.11 12.03 6.58
C GLU A 39 -9.00 11.27 7.29
N TYR A 40 -8.87 9.96 7.02
CA TYR A 40 -7.84 9.14 7.66
C TYR A 40 -6.49 9.21 6.97
N PHE A 41 -6.43 9.71 5.74
CA PHE A 41 -5.19 9.79 4.96
C PHE A 41 -4.57 11.18 5.06
N CYS A 42 -3.30 11.24 5.42
CA CYS A 42 -2.57 12.52 5.46
C CYS A 42 -2.11 12.96 4.07
N HIS A 43 -2.05 12.03 3.10
CA HIS A 43 -1.58 12.30 1.75
C HIS A 43 -2.14 11.27 0.78
N ILE A 44 -2.42 11.72 -0.45
CA ILE A 44 -2.83 10.85 -1.56
C ILE A 44 -1.81 11.04 -2.66
N GLU A 45 -1.12 9.96 -3.04
CA GLU A 45 -0.14 9.98 -4.10
C GLU A 45 -0.67 9.23 -5.32
N ILE A 46 -0.73 9.92 -6.46
CA ILE A 46 -1.13 9.31 -7.72
C ILE A 46 0.14 8.96 -8.51
N MET A 47 0.29 7.70 -8.87
CA MET A 47 1.47 7.19 -9.54
C MET A 47 1.12 6.71 -10.94
N SER A 48 2.03 6.91 -11.90
CA SER A 48 1.82 6.47 -13.27
C SER A 48 1.85 4.95 -13.39
N ASP A 49 2.87 4.31 -12.84
CA ASP A 49 3.13 2.88 -13.01
C ASP A 49 3.43 2.12 -11.72
N LYS A 50 3.52 2.78 -10.58
CA LYS A 50 3.94 2.20 -9.31
C LYS A 50 5.29 1.48 -9.41
N LYS A 51 6.29 2.17 -9.98
CA LYS A 51 7.67 1.68 -10.07
C LYS A 51 8.54 2.27 -8.98
N ASN A 52 9.78 1.78 -8.87
CA ASN A 52 10.72 2.25 -7.85
C ASN A 52 10.87 3.78 -7.83
N ALA A 53 10.93 4.41 -9.00
CA ALA A 53 11.05 5.86 -9.11
C ALA A 53 9.85 6.59 -8.51
N ASP A 54 8.65 6.06 -8.68
CA ASP A 54 7.44 6.64 -8.14
C ASP A 54 7.43 6.56 -6.60
N TYR A 55 7.83 5.44 -6.05
CA TYR A 55 7.92 5.26 -4.60
C TYR A 55 9.04 6.08 -3.99
N LYS A 56 10.16 6.24 -4.70
CA LYS A 56 11.25 7.09 -4.27
C LYS A 56 10.81 8.55 -4.16
N ARG A 57 10.05 9.01 -5.15
CA ARG A 57 9.46 10.35 -5.12
C ARG A 57 8.49 10.51 -3.96
N LEU A 58 7.68 9.48 -3.69
CA LEU A 58 6.77 9.49 -2.55
C LEU A 58 7.52 9.65 -1.24
N LEU A 59 8.59 8.89 -1.04
CA LEU A 59 9.42 8.99 0.16
C LEU A 59 10.02 10.38 0.31
N ASP A 60 10.50 10.98 -0.79
CA ASP A 60 11.04 12.33 -0.78
C ASP A 60 9.98 13.35 -0.40
N ASN A 61 8.78 13.21 -0.95
CA ASN A 61 7.66 14.11 -0.65
C ASN A 61 7.22 14.02 0.80
N LEU A 62 7.31 12.83 1.39
CA LEU A 62 6.94 12.61 2.79
C LEU A 62 8.08 12.94 3.76
N GLY A 63 9.30 13.13 3.26
CA GLY A 63 10.48 13.30 4.10
C GLY A 63 10.77 12.06 4.93
N CYS A 64 10.52 10.88 4.37
CA CYS A 64 10.56 9.60 5.07
C CYS A 64 11.63 8.70 4.47
N LYS A 65 12.31 7.91 5.31
CA LYS A 65 13.23 6.89 4.83
C LYS A 65 12.46 5.62 4.49
N ALA A 66 12.99 4.82 3.54
CA ALA A 66 12.35 3.58 3.13
C ALA A 66 12.13 2.62 4.31
N GLU A 67 13.08 2.55 5.23
CA GLU A 67 12.99 1.67 6.40
C GLU A 67 11.85 2.05 7.36
N ASN A 68 11.28 3.25 7.21
CA ASN A 68 10.15 3.72 8.00
C ASN A 68 8.82 3.61 7.25
N LEU A 69 8.82 2.99 6.08
CA LEU A 69 7.64 2.82 5.24
C LEU A 69 7.16 1.38 5.27
N LEU A 70 5.87 1.19 5.52
CA LEU A 70 5.19 -0.09 5.35
C LEU A 70 4.17 0.05 4.23
N MET A 71 4.31 -0.76 3.20
CA MET A 71 3.34 -0.84 2.11
C MET A 71 2.41 -2.02 2.33
N ILE A 72 1.11 -1.78 2.21
CA ILE A 72 0.10 -2.82 2.24
C ILE A 72 -0.56 -2.83 0.87
N GLY A 73 -0.45 -3.92 0.15
CA GLY A 73 -0.95 -3.97 -1.20
C GLY A 73 -1.35 -5.36 -1.66
N ASN A 74 -2.04 -5.40 -2.80
CA ASN A 74 -2.58 -6.63 -3.37
C ASN A 74 -1.87 -7.06 -4.66
N SER A 75 -0.77 -6.43 -5.02
CA SER A 75 0.01 -6.79 -6.21
C SER A 75 1.48 -6.95 -5.84
N ILE A 76 1.99 -8.16 -5.98
CA ILE A 76 3.41 -8.43 -5.73
C ILE A 76 4.29 -7.55 -6.64
N LYS A 77 3.91 -7.45 -7.89
CA LYS A 77 4.69 -6.76 -8.92
C LYS A 77 4.72 -5.25 -8.73
N SER A 78 3.57 -4.66 -8.41
CA SER A 78 3.41 -3.19 -8.35
C SER A 78 3.58 -2.62 -6.96
N ASP A 79 3.17 -3.36 -5.93
CA ASP A 79 3.13 -2.84 -4.56
C ASP A 79 4.27 -3.38 -3.69
N ILE A 80 4.68 -4.61 -3.89
CA ILE A 80 5.56 -5.29 -2.96
C ILE A 80 7.03 -5.21 -3.39
N ILE A 81 7.35 -5.70 -4.58
CA ILE A 81 8.73 -5.77 -5.05
C ILE A 81 9.41 -4.40 -5.06
N PRO A 82 8.81 -3.34 -5.60
CA PRO A 82 9.47 -2.02 -5.60
C PRO A 82 9.81 -1.52 -4.20
N ILE A 83 8.95 -1.78 -3.22
CA ILE A 83 9.18 -1.33 -1.85
C ILE A 83 10.33 -2.12 -1.21
N LEU A 84 10.37 -3.43 -1.41
CA LEU A 84 11.47 -4.26 -0.88
C LEU A 84 12.81 -3.87 -1.49
N GLU A 85 12.83 -3.55 -2.79
CA GLU A 85 14.04 -3.11 -3.47
C GLU A 85 14.59 -1.80 -2.91
N LEU A 86 13.70 -0.93 -2.42
CA LEU A 86 14.09 0.34 -1.80
C LEU A 86 14.47 0.21 -0.32
N GLY A 87 14.28 -0.96 0.28
CA GLY A 87 14.57 -1.19 1.68
C GLY A 87 13.40 -1.01 2.64
N GLY A 88 12.19 -0.85 2.11
CA GLY A 88 10.99 -0.72 2.92
C GLY A 88 10.41 -2.05 3.34
N TYR A 89 9.34 -1.98 4.12
CA TYR A 89 8.57 -3.14 4.55
C TYR A 89 7.32 -3.28 3.69
N ALA A 90 6.95 -4.50 3.36
CA ALA A 90 5.80 -4.74 2.50
C ALA A 90 4.95 -5.90 3.00
N THR A 91 3.64 -5.70 2.95
CA THR A 91 2.65 -6.69 3.34
C THR A 91 1.75 -6.99 2.14
N TYR A 92 1.71 -8.24 1.73
CA TYR A 92 0.87 -8.69 0.63
C TYR A 92 -0.44 -9.23 1.17
N VAL A 93 -1.55 -8.62 0.74
CA VAL A 93 -2.90 -9.08 1.05
C VAL A 93 -3.57 -9.40 -0.30
N PRO A 94 -3.62 -10.68 -0.70
CA PRO A 94 -4.14 -11.03 -2.02
C PRO A 94 -5.62 -10.70 -2.15
N HIS A 95 -6.01 -10.23 -3.34
CA HIS A 95 -7.40 -10.03 -3.70
C HIS A 95 -7.97 -11.38 -4.18
N HIS A 96 -9.29 -11.56 -4.07
CA HIS A 96 -9.95 -12.79 -4.49
C HIS A 96 -9.75 -13.10 -5.97
N VAL A 97 -9.71 -12.06 -6.80
CA VAL A 97 -9.47 -12.19 -8.24
C VAL A 97 -8.17 -11.50 -8.57
N THR A 98 -7.18 -12.26 -9.00
CA THR A 98 -5.91 -11.71 -9.44
C THR A 98 -5.90 -11.70 -10.97
N TRP A 99 -5.71 -10.52 -11.56
CA TRP A 99 -5.60 -10.38 -13.00
C TRP A 99 -4.33 -11.06 -13.50
N ALA A 100 -4.40 -11.71 -14.68
CA ALA A 100 -3.28 -12.49 -15.21
C ALA A 100 -1.98 -11.67 -15.29
N HIS A 101 -2.05 -10.40 -15.68
CA HIS A 101 -0.88 -9.54 -15.80
C HIS A 101 -0.29 -9.10 -14.45
N GLU A 102 -1.01 -9.29 -13.36
CA GLU A 102 -0.55 -8.99 -12.02
C GLU A 102 -0.09 -10.22 -11.25
N GLN A 103 -0.26 -11.40 -11.82
CA GLN A 103 0.19 -12.63 -11.19
C GLN A 103 1.71 -12.69 -11.15
N TYR A 104 2.23 -13.17 -10.05
CA TYR A 104 3.67 -13.39 -9.86
C TYR A 104 3.88 -14.87 -9.54
N GLU A 105 4.62 -15.56 -10.40
CA GLU A 105 4.78 -17.01 -10.31
C GLU A 105 5.80 -17.45 -9.27
N GLY A 106 6.68 -16.58 -8.83
CA GLY A 106 7.68 -16.91 -7.83
C GLY A 106 7.20 -16.66 -6.41
N GLU A 107 7.97 -17.15 -5.46
CA GLU A 107 7.77 -16.83 -4.06
C GLU A 107 8.66 -15.64 -3.70
N VAL A 108 8.11 -14.71 -2.91
CA VAL A 108 8.88 -13.60 -2.37
C VAL A 108 9.41 -14.02 -1.00
N THR A 109 10.73 -14.07 -0.88
CA THR A 109 11.39 -14.37 0.39
C THR A 109 12.25 -13.17 0.78
N HIS A 110 11.86 -12.47 1.84
CA HIS A 110 12.56 -11.27 2.31
C HIS A 110 12.21 -11.03 3.77
N SER A 111 13.18 -10.56 4.56
CA SER A 111 12.95 -10.29 6.00
C SER A 111 11.93 -9.18 6.24
N HIS A 112 11.74 -8.27 5.28
CA HIS A 112 10.78 -7.16 5.37
C HIS A 112 9.43 -7.48 4.72
N PHE A 113 9.19 -8.73 4.36
CA PHE A 113 7.98 -9.15 3.67
C PHE A 113 7.14 -10.09 4.53
N ILE A 114 5.83 -9.83 4.57
CA ILE A 114 4.85 -10.77 5.12
C ILE A 114 3.65 -10.87 4.17
N LYS A 115 3.00 -12.03 4.22
CA LYS A 115 1.76 -12.28 3.48
C LYS A 115 0.64 -12.52 4.47
N LEU A 116 -0.48 -11.82 4.29
CA LEU A 116 -1.67 -11.98 5.11
C LEU A 116 -2.85 -12.41 4.25
N ASN A 117 -3.77 -13.15 4.82
CA ASN A 117 -5.01 -13.53 4.15
C ASN A 117 -6.07 -12.44 4.24
N ASN A 118 -5.99 -11.61 5.28
CA ASN A 118 -6.94 -10.52 5.50
C ASN A 118 -6.17 -9.33 6.10
N ILE A 119 -6.51 -8.13 5.66
CA ILE A 119 -5.83 -6.91 6.11
C ILE A 119 -5.94 -6.69 7.63
N LYS A 120 -6.98 -7.21 8.27
CA LYS A 120 -7.14 -7.11 9.73
C LYS A 120 -5.98 -7.74 10.50
N GLU A 121 -5.33 -8.73 9.92
CA GLU A 121 -4.21 -9.42 10.56
C GLU A 121 -3.00 -8.52 10.76
N ILE A 122 -2.90 -7.41 10.03
CA ILE A 122 -1.77 -6.48 10.16
C ILE A 122 -1.63 -5.94 11.57
N GLN A 123 -2.74 -5.81 12.30
CA GLN A 123 -2.73 -5.30 13.67
C GLN A 123 -1.93 -6.19 14.61
N ASN A 124 -1.74 -7.46 14.27
CA ASN A 124 -0.95 -8.39 15.07
C ASN A 124 0.56 -8.13 14.93
N TYR A 125 0.97 -7.36 13.94
CA TYR A 125 2.39 -7.09 13.63
C TYR A 125 2.81 -5.65 13.93
N LEU A 126 1.86 -4.78 14.26
CA LEU A 126 2.12 -3.36 14.50
C LEU A 126 1.88 -2.93 15.94
#